data_e2247db5a597bbea6e9c38254b247520
#
_entry.id   e2247db5a597bbea6e9c38254b247520
#
_cell.length_a   1.000
_cell.length_b   1.000
_cell.length_c   1.000
_cell.angle_alpha   90.00
_cell.angle_beta   90.00
_cell.angle_gamma   90.00
#
_symmetry.space_group_name_H-M   'P 1'
#
loop_
_entity.id
_entity.type
_entity.pdbx_description
1 polymer ?
#
loop_
_entity_poly.entity_id
_entity_poly.type
_entity_poly.pdbx_seq_one_letter_code
_entity_poly.pdbx_strand_id
1 'polypeptide(L)'
;AYSVEGATVNDHAVWWLWPNTCLMRYPGRANFLVLNIIPVGPNHTIETYDFFFETGEPTAQELEAIKYIKDVLQQEDIDIVESVQKGMESPAFNFGRIVHDPSGSGLSEHGVHHFHGLVLDAYATAVAK
;
A
#
# COMPACT_ATOMS: atom_id res chain seq x y z
N ALA A 1 -19.15 -8.67 -6.73
CA ALA A 1 -18.40 -8.93 -5.49
C ALA A 1 -17.67 -10.25 -5.66
N TYR A 2 -16.40 -10.27 -5.34
CA TYR A 2 -15.55 -11.47 -5.39
C TYR A 2 -15.91 -12.35 -4.19
N SER A 3 -16.30 -13.60 -4.43
CA SER A 3 -16.56 -14.56 -3.37
C SER A 3 -15.65 -15.78 -3.51
N VAL A 4 -15.03 -16.18 -2.42
CA VAL A 4 -14.19 -17.38 -2.34
C VAL A 4 -14.96 -18.46 -1.57
N GLU A 5 -15.05 -19.66 -2.12
CA GLU A 5 -15.71 -20.78 -1.45
C GLU A 5 -14.99 -21.12 -0.13
N GLY A 6 -15.73 -21.27 0.95
CA GLY A 6 -15.15 -21.52 2.28
C GLY A 6 -14.48 -20.30 2.93
N ALA A 7 -14.68 -19.10 2.39
CA ALA A 7 -14.13 -17.88 2.96
C ALA A 7 -14.74 -17.58 4.33
N THR A 8 -13.88 -17.24 5.28
CA THR A 8 -14.24 -16.68 6.59
C THR A 8 -14.06 -15.16 6.61
N VAL A 9 -13.30 -14.62 5.67
CA VAL A 9 -13.12 -13.18 5.41
C VAL A 9 -13.74 -12.86 4.05
N ASN A 10 -14.67 -11.90 4.01
CA ASN A 10 -15.44 -11.59 2.80
C ASN A 10 -15.08 -10.22 2.19
N ASP A 11 -14.21 -9.47 2.82
CA ASP A 11 -13.83 -8.14 2.41
C ASP A 11 -12.30 -7.98 2.32
N HIS A 12 -11.88 -7.01 1.52
CA HIS A 12 -10.52 -6.51 1.51
C HIS A 12 -10.45 -5.28 2.42
N ALA A 13 -9.47 -5.24 3.29
CA ALA A 13 -9.22 -4.08 4.14
C ALA A 13 -7.73 -3.76 4.20
N VAL A 14 -7.42 -2.47 4.19
CA VAL A 14 -6.07 -1.94 4.32
C VAL A 14 -6.08 -0.85 5.37
N TRP A 15 -5.18 -0.94 6.32
CA TRP A 15 -4.93 0.09 7.33
C TRP A 15 -3.50 0.57 7.21
N TRP A 16 -3.33 1.87 7.10
CA TRP A 16 -2.02 2.49 7.13
C TRP A 16 -1.63 2.87 8.55
N LEU A 17 -0.45 2.43 8.96
CA LEU A 17 0.21 2.83 10.21
C LEU A 17 1.41 3.72 9.88
N TRP A 18 1.35 4.96 10.33
CA TRP A 18 2.47 5.88 10.18
C TRP A 18 3.76 5.32 10.82
N PRO A 19 4.95 5.44 10.20
CA PRO A 19 5.17 6.17 8.95
C PRO A 19 5.08 5.31 7.66
N ASN A 20 5.19 3.98 7.72
CA ASN A 20 5.52 3.17 6.57
C ASN A 20 5.03 1.71 6.62
N THR A 21 4.00 1.43 7.38
CA THR A 21 3.47 0.06 7.52
C THR A 21 2.02 -0.01 7.08
N CYS A 22 1.69 -0.99 6.23
CA CYS A 22 0.31 -1.34 5.94
C CYS A 22 -0.04 -2.67 6.60
N LEU A 23 -1.21 -2.72 7.21
CA LEU A 23 -1.85 -3.95 7.65
C LEU A 23 -2.96 -4.27 6.66
N MET A 24 -3.00 -5.50 6.15
CA MET A 24 -3.96 -5.87 5.12
C MET A 24 -4.60 -7.22 5.41
N ARG A 25 -5.83 -7.39 4.92
CA ARG A 25 -6.48 -8.69 4.81
C ARG A 25 -7.18 -8.81 3.46
N TYR A 26 -7.23 -10.00 2.94
CA TYR A 26 -7.88 -10.32 1.68
C TYR A 26 -9.07 -11.27 1.89
N PRO A 27 -10.07 -11.26 0.98
CA PRO A 27 -11.13 -12.27 1.00
C PRO A 27 -10.54 -13.68 0.90
N GLY A 28 -11.08 -14.61 1.68
CA GLY A 28 -10.63 -15.99 1.72
C GLY A 28 -10.69 -16.59 3.11
N ARG A 29 -9.81 -17.54 3.40
CA ARG A 29 -9.61 -18.04 4.76
C ARG A 29 -8.97 -16.95 5.62
N ALA A 30 -8.97 -17.11 6.94
CA ALA A 30 -8.35 -16.15 7.85
C ALA A 30 -6.89 -15.92 7.47
N ASN A 31 -6.60 -14.69 7.07
CA ASN A 31 -5.28 -14.24 6.65
C ASN A 31 -5.01 -12.83 7.15
N PHE A 32 -3.74 -12.52 7.29
CA PHE A 32 -3.26 -11.21 7.64
C PHE A 32 -1.91 -10.96 6.97
N LEU A 33 -1.69 -9.76 6.51
CA LEU A 33 -0.47 -9.38 5.81
C LEU A 33 0.05 -8.07 6.38
N VAL A 34 1.35 -8.01 6.58
CA VAL A 34 2.08 -6.79 6.95
C VAL A 34 2.99 -6.41 5.80
N LEU A 35 2.77 -5.24 5.25
CA LEU A 35 3.65 -4.62 4.27
C LEU A 35 4.44 -3.50 4.95
N ASN A 36 5.75 -3.60 4.93
CA ASN A 36 6.64 -2.52 5.35
C ASN A 36 7.29 -1.88 4.11
N ILE A 37 7.24 -0.56 4.04
CA ILE A 37 7.78 0.26 2.96
C ILE A 37 8.97 1.04 3.50
N ILE A 38 10.18 0.58 3.21
CA ILE A 38 11.42 1.04 3.85
C ILE A 38 12.19 1.92 2.86
N PRO A 39 12.21 3.27 3.05
CA PRO A 39 13.01 4.14 2.21
C PRO A 39 14.50 3.95 2.55
N VAL A 40 15.31 3.62 1.55
CA VAL A 40 16.76 3.44 1.68
C VAL A 40 17.57 4.48 0.93
N GLY A 41 16.89 5.32 0.14
CA GLY A 41 17.47 6.42 -0.59
C GLY A 41 16.41 7.24 -1.33
N PRO A 42 16.80 8.35 -1.96
CA PRO A 42 15.86 9.25 -2.65
C PRO A 42 15.02 8.55 -3.74
N ASN A 43 15.62 7.57 -4.42
CA ASN A 43 15.01 6.84 -5.54
C ASN A 43 15.02 5.33 -5.29
N HIS A 44 15.09 4.92 -4.03
CA HIS A 44 15.14 3.50 -3.69
C HIS A 44 14.36 3.20 -2.42
N THR A 45 13.40 2.29 -2.56
CA THR A 45 12.57 1.77 -1.48
C THR A 45 12.62 0.25 -1.49
N ILE A 46 12.64 -0.36 -0.32
CA ILE A 46 12.49 -1.80 -0.15
C ILE A 46 11.11 -2.06 0.45
N GLU A 47 10.37 -2.98 -0.15
CA GLU A 47 9.11 -3.48 0.38
C GLU A 47 9.26 -4.91 0.86
N THR A 48 8.75 -5.18 2.05
CA THR A 48 8.69 -6.53 2.61
C THR A 48 7.26 -6.91 2.92
N TYR A 49 6.88 -8.12 2.54
CA TYR A 49 5.55 -8.70 2.75
C TYR A 49 5.65 -9.89 3.69
N ASP A 50 5.09 -9.77 4.88
CA ASP A 50 4.96 -10.85 5.85
C ASP A 50 3.53 -11.36 5.83
N PHE A 51 3.35 -12.63 5.45
CA PHE A 51 2.04 -13.28 5.36
C PHE A 51 1.81 -14.16 6.59
N PHE A 52 0.63 -14.03 7.18
CA PHE A 52 0.18 -14.81 8.32
C PHE A 52 -1.10 -15.56 7.99
N PHE A 53 -1.12 -16.85 8.28
CA PHE A 53 -2.25 -17.74 8.03
C PHE A 53 -2.68 -18.42 9.33
N GLU A 54 -3.98 -18.78 9.41
CA GLU A 54 -4.56 -19.40 10.59
C GLU A 54 -3.86 -20.70 11.00
N THR A 55 -3.38 -21.45 10.03
CA THR A 55 -2.73 -22.77 10.26
C THR A 55 -1.21 -22.69 10.47
N GLY A 56 -0.63 -21.53 10.41
CA GLY A 56 0.83 -21.30 10.47
C GLY A 56 1.57 -21.64 9.17
N GLU A 57 1.15 -22.70 8.46
CA GLU A 57 1.69 -23.07 7.16
C GLU A 57 0.68 -22.77 6.06
N PRO A 58 1.09 -22.14 4.94
CA PRO A 58 0.18 -21.83 3.87
C PRO A 58 -0.27 -23.08 3.12
N THR A 59 -1.54 -23.13 2.76
CA THR A 59 -2.11 -24.14 1.85
C THR A 59 -1.62 -23.89 0.41
N ALA A 60 -1.82 -24.87 -0.49
CA ALA A 60 -1.48 -24.72 -1.90
C ALA A 60 -2.20 -23.52 -2.54
N GLN A 61 -3.47 -23.27 -2.20
CA GLN A 61 -4.23 -22.13 -2.69
C GLN A 61 -3.68 -20.78 -2.18
N GLU A 62 -3.27 -20.72 -0.92
CA GLU A 62 -2.65 -19.53 -0.34
C GLU A 62 -1.26 -19.26 -0.96
N LEU A 63 -0.48 -20.29 -1.28
CA LEU A 63 0.76 -20.14 -2.03
C LEU A 63 0.55 -19.60 -3.45
N GLU A 64 -0.51 -20.02 -4.14
CA GLU A 64 -0.89 -19.46 -5.43
C GLU A 64 -1.30 -17.98 -5.31
N ALA A 65 -2.03 -17.62 -4.27
CA ALA A 65 -2.38 -16.23 -4.00
C ALA A 65 -1.15 -15.35 -3.71
N ILE A 66 -0.21 -15.83 -2.89
CA ILE A 66 1.07 -15.15 -2.66
C ILE A 66 1.82 -14.94 -3.97
N LYS A 67 1.89 -15.99 -4.79
CA LYS A 67 2.56 -15.90 -6.10
C LYS A 67 1.89 -14.87 -7.01
N TYR A 68 0.55 -14.83 -7.04
CA TYR A 68 -0.19 -13.83 -7.82
C TYR A 68 0.08 -12.40 -7.33
N ILE A 69 0.08 -12.17 -6.01
CA ILE A 69 0.41 -10.87 -5.42
C ILE A 69 1.82 -10.45 -5.85
N LYS A 70 2.80 -11.35 -5.73
CA LYS A 70 4.20 -11.07 -6.06
C LYS A 70 4.42 -10.83 -7.56
N ASP A 71 3.92 -11.73 -8.41
CA ASP A 71 4.32 -11.79 -9.81
C ASP A 71 3.42 -10.92 -10.72
N VAL A 72 2.25 -10.52 -10.24
CA VAL A 72 1.27 -9.74 -11.02
C VAL A 72 0.99 -8.40 -10.37
N LEU A 73 0.40 -8.38 -9.18
CA LEU A 73 -0.05 -7.12 -8.57
C LEU A 73 1.14 -6.23 -8.20
N GLN A 74 2.15 -6.79 -7.53
CA GLN A 74 3.32 -6.03 -7.12
C GLN A 74 4.14 -5.53 -8.32
N GLN A 75 4.23 -6.30 -9.39
CA GLN A 75 4.95 -5.88 -10.59
C GLN A 75 4.25 -4.71 -11.29
N GLU A 76 2.91 -4.74 -11.34
CA GLU A 76 2.11 -3.62 -11.86
C GLU A 76 2.35 -2.33 -11.07
N ASP A 77 2.34 -2.43 -9.75
CA ASP A 77 2.58 -1.29 -8.85
C ASP A 77 4.00 -0.74 -9.00
N ILE A 78 5.02 -1.59 -9.08
CA ILE A 78 6.42 -1.19 -9.29
C ILE A 78 6.56 -0.41 -10.61
N ASP A 79 6.02 -0.94 -11.70
CA ASP A 79 6.11 -0.30 -13.02
C ASP A 79 5.47 1.11 -13.02
N ILE A 80 4.32 1.26 -12.35
CA ILE A 80 3.63 2.54 -12.21
C ILE A 80 4.45 3.51 -11.35
N VAL A 81 4.91 3.08 -10.19
CA VAL A 81 5.66 3.93 -9.24
C VAL A 81 6.98 4.41 -9.86
N GLU A 82 7.72 3.54 -10.55
CA GLU A 82 8.94 3.93 -11.26
C GLU A 82 8.66 4.90 -12.41
N SER A 83 7.56 4.71 -13.12
CA SER A 83 7.13 5.63 -14.18
C SER A 83 6.76 7.01 -13.62
N VAL A 84 6.04 7.05 -12.51
CA VAL A 84 5.67 8.29 -11.80
C VAL A 84 6.92 9.02 -11.31
N GLN A 85 7.89 8.31 -10.73
CA GLN A 85 9.16 8.91 -10.29
C GLN A 85 9.88 9.62 -11.45
N LYS A 86 9.99 8.98 -12.60
CA LYS A 86 10.58 9.62 -13.82
C LYS A 86 9.79 10.84 -14.27
N GLY A 87 8.45 10.78 -14.18
CA GLY A 87 7.58 11.92 -14.49
C GLY A 87 7.78 13.09 -13.53
N MET A 88 7.94 12.83 -12.24
CA MET A 88 8.18 13.85 -11.22
C MET A 88 9.56 14.53 -11.35
N GLU A 89 10.55 13.83 -11.89
CA GLU A 89 11.88 14.38 -12.19
C GLU A 89 11.90 15.25 -13.45
N SER A 90 10.82 15.24 -14.23
CA SER A 90 10.72 16.08 -15.44
C SER A 90 10.65 17.56 -15.08
N PRO A 91 11.37 18.45 -15.83
CA PRO A 91 11.26 19.89 -15.66
C PRO A 91 9.83 20.45 -15.89
N ALA A 92 8.99 19.71 -16.56
CA ALA A 92 7.58 20.08 -16.80
C ALA A 92 6.66 19.75 -15.60
N PHE A 93 7.11 18.91 -14.66
CA PHE A 93 6.34 18.60 -13.46
C PHE A 93 6.37 19.80 -12.51
N ASN A 94 5.18 20.19 -12.05
CA ASN A 94 5.05 21.30 -11.11
C ASN A 94 4.42 20.82 -9.79
N PHE A 95 3.23 20.20 -9.87
CA PHE A 95 2.53 19.64 -8.70
C PHE A 95 1.46 18.64 -9.12
N GLY A 96 1.15 17.69 -8.24
CA GLY A 96 -0.06 16.86 -8.31
C GLY A 96 -1.24 17.56 -7.66
N ARG A 97 -2.45 17.31 -8.16
CA ARG A 97 -3.68 17.80 -7.55
C ARG A 97 -4.35 16.68 -6.79
N ILE A 98 -4.68 16.95 -5.53
CA ILE A 98 -5.44 16.03 -4.70
C ILE A 98 -6.92 16.25 -4.96
N VAL A 99 -7.65 15.18 -5.28
CA VAL A 99 -9.10 15.21 -5.44
C VAL A 99 -9.74 15.08 -4.07
N HIS A 100 -10.50 16.08 -3.70
CA HIS A 100 -11.27 16.08 -2.45
C HIS A 100 -12.78 16.02 -2.74
N ASP A 101 -13.41 14.96 -2.25
CA ASP A 101 -14.86 14.82 -2.25
C ASP A 101 -15.38 15.02 -0.81
N PRO A 102 -16.16 16.10 -0.55
CA PRO A 102 -16.70 16.38 0.79
C PRO A 102 -17.59 15.26 1.34
N SER A 103 -18.16 14.41 0.47
CA SER A 103 -18.97 13.26 0.89
C SER A 103 -18.14 12.09 1.40
N GLY A 104 -16.81 12.13 1.22
CA GLY A 104 -15.91 11.06 1.63
C GLY A 104 -16.07 9.77 0.82
N SER A 105 -16.44 9.87 -0.45
CA SER A 105 -16.56 8.72 -1.35
C SER A 105 -15.21 8.03 -1.56
N GLY A 106 -15.22 6.81 -2.11
CA GLY A 106 -14.01 6.07 -2.47
C GLY A 106 -13.15 6.74 -3.55
N LEU A 107 -13.63 7.81 -4.18
CA LEU A 107 -12.89 8.63 -5.14
C LEU A 107 -12.14 9.79 -4.48
N SER A 108 -12.33 10.01 -3.18
CA SER A 108 -11.67 11.09 -2.43
C SER A 108 -10.28 10.68 -1.97
N GLU A 109 -9.30 11.52 -2.26
CA GLU A 109 -7.90 11.33 -1.85
C GLU A 109 -7.59 11.95 -0.47
N HIS A 110 -8.57 12.00 0.43
CA HIS A 110 -8.40 12.56 1.78
C HIS A 110 -7.33 11.82 2.60
N GLY A 111 -7.15 10.50 2.38
CA GLY A 111 -6.07 9.72 3.00
C GLY A 111 -4.69 10.18 2.52
N VAL A 112 -4.52 10.43 1.23
CA VAL A 112 -3.27 10.99 0.65
C VAL A 112 -2.99 12.37 1.22
N HIS A 113 -4.00 13.23 1.31
CA HIS A 113 -3.87 14.57 1.91
C HIS A 113 -3.43 14.49 3.39
N HIS A 114 -4.04 13.59 4.16
CA HIS A 114 -3.65 13.37 5.56
C HIS A 114 -2.19 12.88 5.67
N PHE A 115 -1.79 11.93 4.84
CA PHE A 115 -0.41 11.44 4.79
C PHE A 115 0.59 12.56 4.47
N HIS A 116 0.29 13.42 3.50
CA HIS A 116 1.12 14.60 3.20
C HIS A 116 1.26 15.54 4.40
N GLY A 117 0.19 15.73 5.18
CA GLY A 117 0.25 16.50 6.43
C GLY A 117 1.24 15.90 7.43
N LEU A 118 1.18 14.58 7.66
CA LEU A 118 2.12 13.88 8.55
C LEU A 118 3.57 14.02 8.09
N VAL A 119 3.83 13.95 6.79
CA VAL A 119 5.17 14.15 6.22
C VAL A 119 5.66 15.57 6.48
N LEU A 120 4.84 16.59 6.23
CA LEU A 120 5.18 17.99 6.49
C LEU A 120 5.49 18.26 7.96
N ASP A 121 4.71 17.70 8.87
CA ASP A 121 4.93 17.82 10.32
C ASP A 121 6.26 17.16 10.74
N ALA A 122 6.57 16.00 10.17
CA ALA A 122 7.84 15.31 10.40
C ALA A 122 9.03 16.15 9.91
N TYR A 123 8.94 16.75 8.72
CA TYR A 123 9.96 17.67 8.19
C TYR A 123 10.13 18.91 9.07
N ALA A 124 9.04 19.57 9.45
CA ALA A 124 9.09 20.74 10.33
C ALA A 124 9.80 20.43 11.66
N THR A 125 9.51 19.26 12.23
CA THR A 125 10.15 18.80 13.48
C THR A 125 11.66 18.52 13.28
N ALA A 126 12.05 17.97 12.14
CA ALA A 126 13.45 17.63 11.84
C ALA A 126 14.31 18.88 11.60
N VAL A 127 13.75 19.92 10.95
CA VAL A 127 14.46 21.16 10.63
C VAL A 127 14.57 22.10 11.84
N ALA A 128 13.67 21.96 12.83
CA ALA A 128 13.68 22.78 14.06
C ALA A 128 14.75 22.35 15.08
N LYS A 129 15.46 21.27 14.86
CA LYS A 129 16.58 20.77 15.68
C LYS A 129 17.94 21.22 15.13
#